data_c6d5b6185dc19d3e1a5d8c2a52124631
#
_entry.id   c6d5b6185dc19d3e1a5d8c2a52124631
#
_cell.length_a   1.000
_cell.length_b   1.000
_cell.length_c   1.000
_cell.angle_alpha   90.00
_cell.angle_beta   90.00
_cell.angle_gamma   90.00
#
_symmetry.space_group_name_H-M   'P 1'
#
loop_
_entity.id
_entity.type
_entity.pdbx_description
1 polymer ?
#
loop_
_entity_poly.entity_id
_entity_poly.type
_entity_poly.pdbx_seq_one_letter_code
_entity_poly.pdbx_strand_id
1 'polypeptide(L)'
;MRAYLGRYPFLLIKSGQLGKYYQTLTDLNFLMAKIQHPEFGVQAVIDDFDLINDSEVLSHPEYNPEKVKKALNLIQNVFAGDESRP
;
A
#
# COMPACT_ATOMS: atom_id res chain seq x y z
N MET A 1 -14.44 -1.59 9.98
CA MET A 1 -13.01 -1.87 9.91
C MET A 1 -12.62 -2.63 8.66
N ARG A 2 -13.35 -3.70 8.34
CA ARG A 2 -13.00 -4.51 7.17
C ARG A 2 -13.05 -3.72 5.86
N ALA A 3 -14.11 -2.93 5.67
CA ALA A 3 -14.23 -2.10 4.47
C ALA A 3 -13.09 -1.09 4.39
N TYR A 4 -12.72 -0.51 5.53
CA TYR A 4 -11.61 0.42 5.58
C TYR A 4 -10.30 -0.25 5.15
N LEU A 5 -9.96 -1.38 5.77
CA LEU A 5 -8.71 -2.07 5.44
C LEU A 5 -8.68 -2.54 3.99
N GLY A 6 -9.82 -3.03 3.49
CA GLY A 6 -9.86 -3.61 2.15
C GLY A 6 -9.92 -2.61 1.02
N ARG A 7 -10.50 -1.42 1.25
CA ARG A 7 -10.77 -0.49 0.16
C ARG A 7 -10.16 0.89 0.33
N TYR A 8 -9.60 1.17 1.48
CA TYR A 8 -9.13 2.52 1.76
C TYR A 8 -8.10 3.04 0.74
N PRO A 9 -7.05 2.28 0.39
CA PRO A 9 -6.09 2.78 -0.61
C PRO A 9 -6.73 3.04 -1.96
N PHE A 10 -7.62 2.17 -2.40
CA PHE A 10 -8.34 2.36 -3.67
C PHE A 10 -9.19 3.64 -3.64
N LEU A 11 -9.91 3.86 -2.54
CA LEU A 11 -10.75 5.04 -2.39
C LEU A 11 -9.94 6.33 -2.38
N LEU A 12 -8.74 6.30 -1.80
CA LEU A 12 -7.86 7.47 -1.82
C LEU A 12 -7.46 7.85 -3.23
N ILE A 13 -7.17 6.86 -4.06
CA ILE A 13 -6.83 7.11 -5.46
C ILE A 13 -8.04 7.67 -6.20
N LYS A 14 -9.20 7.05 -6.03
CA LYS A 14 -10.42 7.48 -6.74
C LYS A 14 -10.87 8.88 -6.32
N SER A 15 -10.56 9.31 -5.11
CA SER A 15 -10.91 10.65 -4.64
C SER A 15 -9.80 11.66 -4.89
N GLY A 16 -8.73 11.28 -5.59
CA GLY A 16 -7.64 12.17 -5.94
C GLY A 16 -6.69 12.50 -4.79
N GLN A 17 -6.69 11.71 -3.74
CA GLN A 17 -5.87 11.95 -2.55
C GLN A 17 -4.59 11.11 -2.59
N LEU A 18 -3.78 11.34 -3.61
CA LEU A 18 -2.58 10.53 -3.82
C LEU A 18 -1.57 10.68 -2.70
N GLY A 19 -1.47 11.88 -2.11
CA GLY A 19 -0.57 12.09 -0.96
C GLY A 19 -0.92 11.20 0.21
N LYS A 20 -2.21 11.08 0.52
CA LYS A 20 -2.67 10.19 1.57
C LYS A 20 -2.46 8.71 1.22
N TYR A 21 -2.58 8.38 -0.06
CA TYR A 21 -2.30 7.02 -0.52
C TYR A 21 -0.86 6.64 -0.21
N TYR A 22 0.09 7.51 -0.52
CA TYR A 22 1.49 7.26 -0.20
C TYR A 22 1.72 7.13 1.30
N GLN A 23 1.08 8.00 2.10
CA GLN A 23 1.20 7.91 3.55
C GLN A 23 0.69 6.58 4.08
N THR A 24 -0.41 6.11 3.52
CA THR A 24 -1.00 4.84 3.93
C THR A 24 -0.08 3.67 3.59
N LEU A 25 0.53 3.68 2.40
CA LEU A 25 1.45 2.62 2.00
C LEU A 25 2.72 2.58 2.86
N THR A 26 3.08 3.70 3.48
CA THR A 26 4.25 3.76 4.35
C THR A 26 3.91 3.73 5.83
N ASP A 27 2.64 3.53 6.16
CA ASP A 27 2.20 3.39 7.54
C ASP A 27 2.32 1.92 7.95
N LEU A 28 3.36 1.64 8.73
CA LEU A 28 3.64 0.27 9.15
C LEU A 28 2.48 -0.34 9.93
N ASN A 29 1.80 0.47 10.76
CA ASN A 29 0.65 -0.04 11.52
C ASN A 29 -0.47 -0.50 10.59
N PHE A 30 -0.75 0.26 9.53
CA PHE A 30 -1.75 -0.12 8.55
C PHE A 30 -1.36 -1.41 7.83
N LEU A 31 -0.12 -1.49 7.39
CA LEU A 31 0.39 -2.67 6.68
C LEU A 31 0.31 -3.92 7.55
N MET A 32 0.76 -3.81 8.78
CA MET A 32 0.75 -4.98 9.68
C MET A 32 -0.67 -5.39 10.04
N ALA A 33 -1.56 -4.43 10.27
CA ALA A 33 -2.96 -4.75 10.56
C ALA A 33 -3.60 -5.51 9.39
N LYS A 34 -3.30 -5.11 8.16
CA LYS A 34 -3.87 -5.76 6.98
C LYS A 34 -3.26 -7.14 6.74
N ILE A 35 -1.95 -7.26 6.92
CA ILE A 35 -1.27 -8.55 6.74
C ILE A 35 -1.78 -9.58 7.75
N GLN A 36 -2.03 -9.14 8.99
CA GLN A 36 -2.45 -10.03 10.06
C GLN A 36 -3.97 -10.28 10.07
N HIS A 37 -4.72 -9.56 9.26
CA HIS A 37 -6.16 -9.72 9.22
C HIS A 37 -6.52 -11.07 8.55
N PRO A 38 -7.42 -11.86 9.17
CA PRO A 38 -7.74 -13.19 8.63
C PRO A 38 -8.28 -13.19 7.21
N GLU A 39 -8.90 -12.11 6.77
CA GLU A 39 -9.51 -12.06 5.45
C GLU A 39 -8.62 -11.49 4.36
N PHE A 40 -7.56 -10.76 4.71
CA PHE A 40 -6.75 -10.08 3.71
C PHE A 40 -5.39 -10.71 3.53
N GLY A 41 -4.50 -10.52 4.49
CA GLY A 41 -3.17 -11.09 4.41
C GLY A 41 -2.25 -10.37 3.43
N VAL A 42 -1.17 -11.04 3.09
CA VAL A 42 -0.08 -10.46 2.28
C VAL A 42 -0.54 -10.09 0.87
N GLN A 43 -1.36 -10.94 0.24
CA GLN A 43 -1.79 -10.66 -1.13
C GLN A 43 -2.59 -9.37 -1.24
N ALA A 44 -3.42 -9.08 -0.24
CA ALA A 44 -4.19 -7.84 -0.25
C ALA A 44 -3.29 -6.61 -0.18
N VAL A 45 -2.19 -6.69 0.56
CA VAL A 45 -1.22 -5.61 0.62
C VAL A 45 -0.49 -5.46 -0.71
N ILE A 46 -0.13 -6.56 -1.34
CA ILE A 46 0.49 -6.54 -2.67
C ILE A 46 -0.45 -5.86 -3.66
N ASP A 47 -1.74 -6.18 -3.62
CA ASP A 47 -2.73 -5.58 -4.49
C ASP A 47 -2.81 -4.07 -4.29
N ASP A 48 -2.72 -3.60 -3.05
CA ASP A 48 -2.71 -2.16 -2.76
C ASP A 48 -1.50 -1.47 -3.40
N PHE A 49 -0.34 -2.12 -3.36
CA PHE A 49 0.87 -1.57 -3.98
C PHE A 49 0.78 -1.60 -5.50
N ASP A 50 0.08 -2.59 -6.07
CA ASP A 50 -0.10 -2.66 -7.52
C ASP A 50 -0.93 -1.50 -8.06
N LEU A 51 -1.72 -0.84 -7.23
CA LEU A 51 -2.47 0.34 -7.64
C LEU A 51 -1.55 1.48 -8.11
N ILE A 52 -0.28 1.46 -7.73
CA ILE A 52 0.70 2.43 -8.19
C ILE A 52 0.82 2.39 -9.72
N ASN A 53 0.58 1.24 -10.32
CA ASN A 53 0.69 1.07 -11.78
C ASN A 53 -0.59 1.48 -12.52
N ASP A 54 -1.65 1.85 -11.79
CA ASP A 54 -2.89 2.31 -12.41
C ASP A 54 -2.64 3.61 -13.17
N SER A 55 -3.25 3.74 -14.35
CA SER A 55 -3.06 4.93 -15.17
C SER A 55 -3.49 6.21 -14.47
N GLU A 56 -4.49 6.14 -13.60
CA GLU A 56 -4.92 7.30 -12.82
C GLU A 56 -3.82 7.78 -11.87
N VAL A 57 -3.05 6.85 -11.32
CA VAL A 57 -1.94 7.19 -10.45
C VAL A 57 -0.77 7.75 -11.24
N LEU A 58 -0.40 7.07 -12.33
CA LEU A 58 0.76 7.46 -13.14
C LEU A 58 0.57 8.81 -13.79
N SER A 59 -0.66 9.17 -14.16
CA SER A 59 -0.95 10.46 -14.80
C SER A 59 -1.36 11.55 -13.83
N HIS A 60 -1.43 11.23 -12.52
CA HIS A 60 -1.87 12.21 -11.53
C HIS A 60 -0.80 13.29 -11.33
N PRO A 61 -1.21 14.59 -11.20
CA PRO A 61 -0.24 15.66 -10.97
C PRO A 61 0.63 15.48 -9.72
N GLU A 62 0.12 14.75 -8.74
CA GLU A 62 0.86 14.50 -7.49
C GLU A 62 1.71 13.23 -7.53
N TYR A 63 1.80 12.58 -8.68
CA TYR A 63 2.62 11.39 -8.80
C TYR A 63 4.08 11.71 -8.44
N ASN A 64 4.64 10.92 -7.54
CA ASN A 64 5.99 11.17 -7.04
C ASN A 64 6.77 9.85 -7.01
N PRO A 65 7.69 9.64 -7.96
CA PRO A 65 8.47 8.40 -8.02
C PRO A 65 9.30 8.13 -6.77
N GLU A 66 9.75 9.19 -6.09
CA GLU A 66 10.53 9.02 -4.86
C GLU A 66 9.70 8.41 -3.75
N LYS A 67 8.44 8.84 -3.62
CA LYS A 67 7.55 8.26 -2.61
C LYS A 67 7.17 6.83 -2.96
N VAL A 68 7.00 6.53 -4.24
CA VAL A 68 6.77 5.17 -4.71
C VAL A 68 7.93 4.28 -4.31
N LYS A 69 9.15 4.75 -4.53
CA LYS A 69 10.36 4.00 -4.21
C LYS A 69 10.45 3.72 -2.71
N LYS A 70 10.14 4.71 -1.88
CA LYS A 70 10.13 4.53 -0.42
C LYS A 70 9.12 3.48 0.00
N ALA A 71 7.92 3.52 -0.57
CA ALA A 71 6.88 2.56 -0.25
C ALA A 71 7.29 1.15 -0.64
N LEU A 72 7.85 0.98 -1.83
CA LEU A 72 8.31 -0.32 -2.29
C LEU A 72 9.44 -0.86 -1.43
N ASN A 73 10.36 0.00 -1.01
CA ASN A 73 11.45 -0.42 -0.12
C ASN A 73 10.91 -0.88 1.23
N LEU A 74 9.91 -0.18 1.76
CA LEU A 74 9.32 -0.55 3.03
C LEU A 74 8.68 -1.93 2.97
N ILE A 75 7.88 -2.18 1.93
CA ILE A 75 7.20 -3.47 1.83
C ILE A 75 8.19 -4.61 1.58
N GLN A 76 9.25 -4.36 0.82
CA GLN A 76 10.30 -5.35 0.61
C GLN A 76 10.99 -5.70 1.93
N ASN A 77 11.25 -4.71 2.78
CA ASN A 77 11.87 -4.95 4.07
C ASN A 77 10.95 -5.76 4.98
N VAL A 78 9.66 -5.48 4.96
CA VAL A 78 8.69 -6.25 5.75
C VAL A 78 8.68 -7.71 5.31
N PHE A 79 8.65 -7.96 3.99
CA PHE A 79 8.62 -9.32 3.47
C PHE A 79 9.96 -10.03 3.66
N ALA A 80 11.08 -9.32 3.51
CA ALA A 80 12.39 -9.91 3.72
C ALA A 80 12.56 -10.36 5.17
N GLY A 81 12.09 -9.55 6.12
CA GLY A 81 12.11 -9.93 7.53
C GLY A 81 11.31 -11.19 7.78
N ASP A 82 10.16 -11.30 7.12
CA ASP A 82 9.31 -12.49 7.25
C ASP A 82 9.98 -13.72 6.62
N GLU A 83 10.58 -13.53 5.45
CA GLU A 83 11.24 -14.61 4.72
C GLU A 83 12.49 -15.13 5.43
N SER A 84 13.14 -14.29 6.22
CA SER A 84 14.38 -14.66 6.88
C SER A 84 14.15 -15.60 8.07
N ARG A 85 12.92 -15.85 8.42
CA ARG A 85 12.60 -16.77 9.52
C ARG A 85 12.76 -18.20 9.09
N PRO A 86 13.38 -19.00 9.93
CA PRO A 86 13.50 -20.43 9.66
C PRO A 86 12.14 -21.12 9.59
#